data_19c8c7ca3a3d16a0965d56cb5a2ceb63
#
_entry.id   19c8c7ca3a3d16a0965d56cb5a2ceb63
#
_cell.length_a   1.000
_cell.length_b   1.000
_cell.length_c   1.000
_cell.angle_alpha   90.00
_cell.angle_beta   90.00
_cell.angle_gamma   90.00
#
_symmetry.space_group_name_H-M   'P 1'
#
loop_
_entity.id
_entity.type
_entity.pdbx_description
1 polymer ?
#
loop_
_entity_poly.entity_id
_entity_poly.type
_entity_poly.pdbx_seq_one_letter_code
_entity_poly.pdbx_strand_id
1 'polypeptide(L)'
;MDKIRNVMFATPSYDGRVDARFADSVVNTVKLGLTCGINFTPIYMAHDALVQRARNDLAKIAATEDFECMIWADSDLQWDPQWAIDLVNYEEDIVAGVYRKKTDNEELYPVLTKSLEVNEKGLIKVEGVGTGFVKVSKRASVDIYNASKPYKNSGGKDAHMVFNVEIIDGEFNSEDIVYFKNLTKLGYDIWVDPRMTLSHVGTKVFEGNFQDYLSRVRLKASDNVTKLKYG
;
A
#
# COMPACT_ATOMS: atom_id res chain seq x y z
N MET A 1 27.77 -12.21 11.40
CA MET A 1 27.14 -11.42 10.33
C MET A 1 25.63 -11.52 10.60
N ASP A 2 24.98 -10.42 10.84
CA ASP A 2 23.54 -10.41 10.99
C ASP A 2 22.89 -10.91 9.69
N LYS A 3 21.78 -11.64 9.81
CA LYS A 3 21.08 -12.21 8.66
C LYS A 3 20.56 -11.07 7.79
N ILE A 4 20.95 -11.03 6.49
CA ILE A 4 20.40 -10.08 5.55
C ILE A 4 18.89 -10.33 5.41
N ARG A 5 18.09 -9.27 5.55
CA ARG A 5 16.63 -9.31 5.41
C ARG A 5 16.26 -9.15 3.95
N ASN A 6 15.59 -10.14 3.36
CA ASN A 6 15.13 -10.07 1.98
C ASN A 6 13.73 -9.47 1.90
N VAL A 7 13.56 -8.40 1.15
CA VAL A 7 12.31 -7.67 0.99
C VAL A 7 11.95 -7.57 -0.50
N MET A 8 10.74 -7.96 -0.85
CA MET A 8 10.22 -7.83 -2.20
C MET A 8 9.64 -6.43 -2.42
N PHE A 9 10.03 -5.74 -3.49
CA PHE A 9 9.24 -4.64 -4.06
C PHE A 9 8.34 -5.20 -5.16
N ALA A 10 7.02 -5.13 -4.95
CA ALA A 10 6.02 -5.67 -5.87
C ALA A 10 5.37 -4.54 -6.67
N THR A 11 5.67 -4.46 -7.96
CA THR A 11 5.22 -3.37 -8.83
C THR A 11 4.42 -3.89 -10.03
N PRO A 12 3.10 -3.68 -10.05
CA PRO A 12 2.33 -3.86 -11.29
C PRO A 12 2.64 -2.71 -12.26
N SER A 13 2.90 -3.03 -13.53
CA SER A 13 3.18 -2.04 -14.58
C SER A 13 2.39 -2.38 -15.84
N TYR A 14 1.34 -1.59 -16.13
CA TYR A 14 0.41 -1.85 -17.23
C TYR A 14 1.10 -2.03 -18.59
N ASP A 15 1.95 -1.10 -18.96
CA ASP A 15 2.63 -1.04 -20.27
C ASP A 15 4.12 -1.42 -20.22
N GLY A 16 4.60 -1.92 -19.08
CA GLY A 16 6.00 -2.24 -18.87
C GLY A 16 6.91 -1.02 -18.62
N ARG A 17 6.31 0.15 -18.38
CA ARG A 17 7.03 1.39 -18.07
C ARG A 17 6.87 1.78 -16.61
N VAL A 18 7.86 2.49 -16.12
CA VAL A 18 7.81 3.14 -14.81
C VAL A 18 8.20 4.61 -14.97
N ASP A 19 7.71 5.47 -14.09
CA ASP A 19 8.17 6.86 -14.06
C ASP A 19 9.64 6.93 -13.63
N ALA A 20 10.41 7.85 -14.19
CA ALA A 20 11.83 8.01 -13.86
C ALA A 20 12.05 8.30 -12.36
N ARG A 21 11.14 9.06 -11.72
CA ARG A 21 11.21 9.33 -10.27
C ARG A 21 10.95 8.09 -9.43
N PHE A 22 10.05 7.21 -9.88
CA PHE A 22 9.87 5.89 -9.29
C PHE A 22 11.16 5.08 -9.39
N ALA A 23 11.78 5.03 -10.59
CA ALA A 23 13.03 4.31 -10.79
C ALA A 23 14.15 4.84 -9.88
N ASP A 24 14.28 6.17 -9.73
CA ASP A 24 15.23 6.80 -8.82
C ASP A 24 14.96 6.42 -7.36
N SER A 25 13.69 6.41 -6.94
CA SER A 25 13.30 6.00 -5.58
C SER A 25 13.69 4.54 -5.32
N VAL A 26 13.42 3.62 -6.26
CA VAL A 26 13.81 2.21 -6.15
C VAL A 26 15.33 2.06 -6.05
N VAL A 27 16.10 2.70 -6.96
CA VAL A 27 17.57 2.60 -6.97
C VAL A 27 18.16 3.12 -5.66
N ASN A 28 17.69 4.25 -5.18
CA ASN A 28 18.19 4.85 -3.95
C ASN A 28 17.79 4.01 -2.72
N THR A 29 16.58 3.42 -2.72
CA THR A 29 16.15 2.50 -1.66
C THR A 29 17.01 1.23 -1.62
N VAL A 30 17.29 0.63 -2.78
CA VAL A 30 18.18 -0.55 -2.85
C VAL A 30 19.58 -0.22 -2.29
N LYS A 31 20.16 0.93 -2.68
CA LYS A 31 21.45 1.38 -2.17
C LYS A 31 21.44 1.58 -0.66
N LEU A 32 20.46 2.28 -0.14
CA LEU A 32 20.31 2.54 1.30
C LEU A 32 20.06 1.24 2.06
N GLY A 33 19.22 0.35 1.54
CA GLY A 33 18.91 -0.94 2.14
C GLY A 33 20.14 -1.79 2.38
N LEU A 34 21.06 -1.86 1.41
CA LEU A 34 22.32 -2.60 1.54
C LEU A 34 23.16 -2.08 2.72
N THR A 35 23.16 -0.78 3.01
CA THR A 35 23.86 -0.21 4.18
C THR A 35 23.15 -0.52 5.51
N CYS A 36 21.86 -0.87 5.46
CA CYS A 36 21.02 -1.21 6.61
C CYS A 36 20.85 -2.74 6.78
N GLY A 37 21.56 -3.58 6.02
CA GLY A 37 21.40 -5.04 6.06
C GLY A 37 20.07 -5.54 5.46
N ILE A 38 19.46 -4.76 4.56
CA ILE A 38 18.21 -5.10 3.86
C ILE A 38 18.50 -5.23 2.37
N ASN A 39 18.15 -6.37 1.80
CA ASN A 39 18.22 -6.62 0.36
C ASN A 39 16.83 -6.44 -0.25
N PHE A 40 16.61 -5.31 -0.90
CA PHE A 40 15.39 -5.06 -1.66
C PHE A 40 15.48 -5.67 -3.05
N THR A 41 14.50 -6.50 -3.40
CA THR A 41 14.40 -7.17 -4.71
C THR A 41 13.19 -6.61 -5.47
N PRO A 42 13.38 -5.71 -6.45
CA PRO A 42 12.29 -5.24 -7.28
C PRO A 42 11.79 -6.33 -8.21
N ILE A 43 10.46 -6.57 -8.19
CA ILE A 43 9.78 -7.51 -9.09
C ILE A 43 8.65 -6.76 -9.79
N TYR A 44 8.72 -6.74 -11.11
CA TYR A 44 7.77 -6.05 -11.98
C TYR A 44 6.85 -7.06 -12.66
N MET A 45 5.54 -6.83 -12.61
CA MET A 45 4.58 -7.58 -13.41
C MET A 45 4.08 -6.65 -14.53
N ALA A 46 4.62 -6.87 -15.73
CA ALA A 46 4.38 -6.00 -16.89
C ALA A 46 3.39 -6.60 -17.87
N HIS A 47 2.78 -5.74 -18.69
CA HIS A 47 1.93 -6.10 -19.83
C HIS A 47 0.67 -6.87 -19.45
N ASP A 48 0.10 -6.58 -18.30
CA ASP A 48 -1.20 -7.10 -17.89
C ASP A 48 -2.25 -5.97 -17.85
N ALA A 49 -3.29 -6.11 -18.67
CA ALA A 49 -4.39 -5.14 -18.74
C ALA A 49 -5.27 -5.12 -17.47
N LEU A 50 -5.21 -6.17 -16.67
CA LEU A 50 -5.97 -6.29 -15.43
C LEU A 50 -5.02 -6.19 -14.23
N VAL A 51 -5.03 -5.05 -13.55
CA VAL A 51 -4.17 -4.82 -12.38
C VAL A 51 -4.36 -5.91 -11.31
N GLN A 52 -5.58 -6.40 -11.12
CA GLN A 52 -5.89 -7.47 -10.16
C GLN A 52 -5.12 -8.76 -10.50
N ARG A 53 -5.00 -9.10 -11.78
CA ARG A 53 -4.29 -10.30 -12.22
C ARG A 53 -2.79 -10.16 -12.00
N ALA A 54 -2.21 -9.01 -12.36
CA ALA A 54 -0.81 -8.70 -12.09
C ALA A 54 -0.51 -8.76 -10.58
N ARG A 55 -1.38 -8.18 -9.73
CA ARG A 55 -1.25 -8.24 -8.28
C ARG A 55 -1.41 -9.65 -7.72
N ASN A 56 -2.29 -10.50 -8.29
CA ASN A 56 -2.42 -11.89 -7.87
C ASN A 56 -1.15 -12.70 -8.14
N ASP A 57 -0.50 -12.50 -9.28
CA ASP A 57 0.76 -13.17 -9.59
C ASP A 57 1.91 -12.68 -8.68
N LEU A 58 1.98 -11.37 -8.37
CA LEU A 58 2.92 -10.82 -7.40
C LEU A 58 2.65 -11.32 -5.97
N ALA A 59 1.38 -11.40 -5.54
CA ALA A 59 0.99 -11.93 -4.24
C ALA A 59 1.39 -13.40 -4.08
N LYS A 60 1.32 -14.20 -5.16
CA LYS A 60 1.83 -15.57 -5.18
C LYS A 60 3.33 -15.60 -4.87
N ILE A 61 4.13 -14.77 -5.56
CA ILE A 61 5.57 -14.71 -5.34
C ILE A 61 5.87 -14.33 -3.88
N ALA A 62 5.19 -13.30 -3.34
CA ALA A 62 5.35 -12.90 -1.95
C ALA A 62 5.02 -14.02 -0.95
N ALA A 63 3.99 -14.83 -1.24
CA ALA A 63 3.57 -15.93 -0.39
C ALA A 63 4.52 -17.13 -0.46
N THR A 64 5.06 -17.47 -1.65
CA THR A 64 5.78 -18.74 -1.89
C THR A 64 7.30 -18.62 -1.86
N GLU A 65 7.87 -17.46 -2.21
CA GLU A 65 9.32 -17.26 -2.25
C GLU A 65 9.88 -16.79 -0.89
N ASP A 66 11.19 -16.87 -0.69
CA ASP A 66 11.86 -16.56 0.59
C ASP A 66 12.09 -15.05 0.77
N PHE A 67 11.00 -14.32 1.00
CA PHE A 67 11.00 -12.92 1.41
C PHE A 67 10.49 -12.80 2.85
N GLU A 68 11.08 -11.91 3.65
CA GLU A 68 10.61 -11.60 5.01
C GLU A 68 9.32 -10.80 5.00
N CYS A 69 9.20 -9.88 4.07
CA CYS A 69 7.99 -9.12 3.78
C CYS A 69 8.01 -8.62 2.33
N MET A 70 6.89 -8.08 1.90
CA MET A 70 6.79 -7.36 0.64
C MET A 70 6.39 -5.90 0.87
N ILE A 71 6.76 -5.05 -0.08
CA ILE A 71 6.23 -3.69 -0.21
C ILE A 71 5.55 -3.58 -1.57
N TRP A 72 4.24 -3.33 -1.59
CA TRP A 72 3.57 -2.87 -2.79
C TRP A 72 4.09 -1.49 -3.14
N ALA A 73 4.44 -1.25 -4.41
CA ALA A 73 4.86 0.05 -4.91
C ALA A 73 4.32 0.28 -6.32
N ASP A 74 3.38 1.22 -6.46
CA ASP A 74 2.84 1.56 -7.78
C ASP A 74 3.88 2.32 -8.62
N SER A 75 3.95 2.02 -9.92
CA SER A 75 5.01 2.44 -10.85
C SER A 75 5.08 3.95 -11.13
N ASP A 76 4.18 4.72 -10.56
CA ASP A 76 4.04 6.18 -10.71
C ASP A 76 4.11 6.94 -9.38
N LEU A 77 4.73 6.34 -8.35
CA LEU A 77 4.99 6.98 -7.07
C LEU A 77 6.46 7.34 -6.92
N GLN A 78 6.71 8.40 -6.15
CA GLN A 78 8.05 8.80 -5.71
C GLN A 78 8.06 8.90 -4.18
N TRP A 79 9.12 8.37 -3.54
CA TRP A 79 9.27 8.37 -2.08
C TRP A 79 10.69 8.64 -1.63
N ASP A 80 10.85 9.05 -0.37
CA ASP A 80 12.14 9.07 0.30
C ASP A 80 12.58 7.63 0.60
N PRO A 81 13.78 7.20 0.19
CA PRO A 81 14.30 5.86 0.46
C PRO A 81 14.22 5.43 1.92
N GLN A 82 14.33 6.36 2.87
CA GLN A 82 14.23 6.09 4.30
C GLN A 82 12.86 5.51 4.67
N TRP A 83 11.78 5.93 4.01
CA TRP A 83 10.44 5.42 4.32
C TRP A 83 10.28 3.93 4.04
N ALA A 84 10.95 3.39 3.02
CA ALA A 84 10.94 1.95 2.77
C ALA A 84 11.69 1.19 3.89
N ILE A 85 12.80 1.74 4.39
CA ILE A 85 13.52 1.20 5.54
C ILE A 85 12.63 1.23 6.79
N ASP A 86 11.96 2.34 7.03
CA ASP A 86 11.07 2.52 8.19
C ASP A 86 9.89 1.54 8.13
N LEU A 87 9.26 1.36 6.94
CA LEU A 87 8.21 0.35 6.75
C LEU A 87 8.66 -1.05 7.13
N VAL A 88 9.86 -1.46 6.68
CA VAL A 88 10.42 -2.79 6.99
C VAL A 88 10.70 -2.96 8.48
N ASN A 89 11.03 -1.89 9.18
CA ASN A 89 11.36 -1.90 10.60
C ASN A 89 10.14 -1.86 11.52
N TYR A 90 8.94 -1.57 11.02
CA TYR A 90 7.73 -1.70 11.81
C TYR A 90 7.43 -3.16 12.13
N GLU A 91 7.06 -3.45 13.38
CA GLU A 91 6.64 -4.78 13.85
C GLU A 91 5.24 -5.14 13.37
N GLU A 92 4.40 -4.12 13.12
CA GLU A 92 3.05 -4.29 12.60
C GLU A 92 3.07 -5.02 11.25
N ASP A 93 2.18 -5.98 11.04
CA ASP A 93 2.14 -6.79 9.82
C ASP A 93 1.86 -5.96 8.57
N ILE A 94 1.01 -4.93 8.68
CA ILE A 94 0.59 -4.10 7.55
C ILE A 94 0.73 -2.64 7.92
N VAL A 95 1.64 -1.95 7.24
CA VAL A 95 1.85 -0.50 7.40
C VAL A 95 1.98 0.13 6.02
N ALA A 96 1.30 1.26 5.82
CA ALA A 96 1.29 2.00 4.57
C ALA A 96 1.80 3.44 4.72
N GLY A 97 2.47 3.92 3.70
CA GLY A 97 2.53 5.34 3.37
C GLY A 97 1.33 5.72 2.49
N VAL A 98 1.05 7.01 2.39
CA VAL A 98 -0.07 7.53 1.62
C VAL A 98 0.37 8.44 0.49
N TYR A 99 -0.48 8.60 -0.50
CA TYR A 99 -0.26 9.49 -1.62
C TYR A 99 -1.54 10.23 -1.99
N ARG A 100 -1.38 11.47 -2.48
CA ARG A 100 -2.49 12.26 -2.95
C ARG A 100 -3.09 11.65 -4.22
N LYS A 101 -4.41 11.59 -4.32
CA LYS A 101 -5.09 11.22 -5.57
C LYS A 101 -4.77 12.24 -6.66
N LYS A 102 -4.75 11.81 -7.93
CA LYS A 102 -4.55 12.68 -9.11
C LYS A 102 -5.80 13.51 -9.39
N THR A 103 -6.13 14.42 -8.47
CA THR A 103 -7.27 15.34 -8.56
C THR A 103 -6.78 16.78 -8.49
N ASP A 104 -7.34 17.66 -9.34
CA ASP A 104 -6.92 19.06 -9.40
C ASP A 104 -7.59 19.94 -8.35
N ASN A 105 -8.84 19.69 -8.06
CA ASN A 105 -9.69 20.60 -7.29
C ASN A 105 -9.68 20.33 -5.79
N GLU A 106 -9.34 19.11 -5.36
CA GLU A 106 -9.36 18.70 -3.96
C GLU A 106 -8.13 17.87 -3.60
N GLU A 107 -7.63 18.09 -2.40
CA GLU A 107 -6.60 17.24 -1.82
C GLU A 107 -7.29 16.03 -1.18
N LEU A 108 -7.23 14.88 -1.87
CA LEU A 108 -7.85 13.64 -1.43
C LEU A 108 -6.79 12.53 -1.33
N TYR A 109 -6.98 11.65 -0.35
CA TYR A 109 -6.14 10.47 -0.12
C TYR A 109 -6.96 9.18 -0.23
N PRO A 110 -6.40 8.08 -0.75
CA PRO A 110 -7.09 6.78 -0.82
C PRO A 110 -7.01 6.08 0.55
N VAL A 111 -7.60 6.66 1.57
CA VAL A 111 -7.64 6.13 2.94
C VAL A 111 -9.09 6.01 3.38
N LEU A 112 -9.48 4.82 3.83
CA LEU A 112 -10.81 4.55 4.39
C LEU A 112 -10.65 4.37 5.90
N THR A 113 -11.24 5.27 6.69
CA THR A 113 -11.23 5.18 8.16
C THR A 113 -12.53 5.70 8.75
N LYS A 114 -12.99 5.06 9.82
CA LYS A 114 -14.12 5.52 10.65
C LYS A 114 -13.66 6.23 11.92
N SER A 115 -12.41 6.02 12.32
CA SER A 115 -11.84 6.60 13.52
C SER A 115 -10.40 7.03 13.25
N LEU A 116 -9.86 7.90 14.11
CA LEU A 116 -8.47 8.29 14.11
C LEU A 116 -7.77 7.70 15.34
N GLU A 117 -7.89 6.37 15.50
CA GLU A 117 -7.15 5.63 16.51
C GLU A 117 -5.67 5.65 16.17
N VAL A 118 -4.84 6.13 17.10
CA VAL A 118 -3.40 6.29 16.93
C VAL A 118 -2.69 5.41 17.95
N ASN A 119 -1.75 4.58 17.51
CA ASN A 119 -0.93 3.79 18.42
C ASN A 119 0.25 4.59 18.99
N GLU A 120 1.03 3.96 19.89
CA GLU A 120 2.18 4.57 20.57
C GLU A 120 3.29 5.04 19.58
N LYS A 121 3.35 4.43 18.39
CA LYS A 121 4.31 4.80 17.32
C LYS A 121 3.82 5.93 16.44
N GLY A 122 2.60 6.44 16.67
CA GLY A 122 1.98 7.49 15.87
C GLY A 122 1.32 7.00 14.59
N LEU A 123 1.15 5.68 14.42
CA LEU A 123 0.45 5.09 13.30
C LEU A 123 -1.06 5.20 13.48
N ILE A 124 -1.78 5.49 12.41
CA ILE A 124 -3.25 5.62 12.40
C ILE A 124 -3.84 4.31 11.92
N LYS A 125 -4.77 3.73 12.71
CA LYS A 125 -5.54 2.55 12.30
C LYS A 125 -6.56 2.93 11.24
N VAL A 126 -6.64 2.13 10.17
CA VAL A 126 -7.55 2.37 9.04
C VAL A 126 -8.27 1.08 8.63
N GLU A 127 -9.38 1.20 7.89
CA GLU A 127 -10.11 0.06 7.32
C GLU A 127 -9.56 -0.36 5.95
N GLY A 128 -8.86 0.55 5.27
CA GLY A 128 -8.24 0.32 3.98
C GLY A 128 -7.47 1.55 3.50
N VAL A 129 -6.56 1.31 2.60
CA VAL A 129 -5.71 2.34 1.99
C VAL A 129 -5.43 1.92 0.53
N GLY A 130 -4.98 2.83 -0.32
CA GLY A 130 -4.49 2.44 -1.65
C GLY A 130 -3.23 1.58 -1.55
N THR A 131 -3.11 0.54 -2.36
CA THR A 131 -1.99 -0.41 -2.33
C THR A 131 -0.70 0.11 -2.98
N GLY A 132 -0.59 1.42 -3.20
CA GLY A 132 0.56 2.01 -3.91
C GLY A 132 1.87 2.05 -3.11
N PHE A 133 1.83 2.02 -1.76
CA PHE A 133 3.04 1.93 -0.94
C PHE A 133 2.70 1.30 0.42
N VAL A 134 2.70 -0.03 0.47
CA VAL A 134 2.23 -0.80 1.63
C VAL A 134 3.16 -1.96 1.91
N LYS A 135 3.72 -2.01 3.09
CA LYS A 135 4.42 -3.20 3.61
C LYS A 135 3.40 -4.21 4.10
N VAL A 136 3.59 -5.46 3.71
CA VAL A 136 2.84 -6.62 4.17
C VAL A 136 3.82 -7.70 4.63
N SER A 137 3.68 -8.17 5.86
CA SER A 137 4.55 -9.21 6.41
C SER A 137 4.43 -10.53 5.64
N LYS A 138 5.42 -11.40 5.76
CA LYS A 138 5.36 -12.75 5.18
C LYS A 138 4.14 -13.51 5.68
N ARG A 139 3.85 -13.45 6.98
CA ARG A 139 2.69 -14.11 7.59
C ARG A 139 1.40 -13.66 6.94
N ALA A 140 1.15 -12.35 6.86
CA ALA A 140 -0.06 -11.81 6.26
C ALA A 140 -0.17 -12.15 4.76
N SER A 141 0.96 -12.15 4.03
CA SER A 141 1.01 -12.54 2.61
C SER A 141 0.64 -14.02 2.40
N VAL A 142 1.13 -14.91 3.24
CA VAL A 142 0.81 -16.35 3.20
C VAL A 142 -0.65 -16.58 3.57
N ASP A 143 -1.14 -15.96 4.64
CA ASP A 143 -2.50 -16.18 5.13
C ASP A 143 -3.55 -15.70 4.14
N ILE A 144 -3.39 -14.50 3.57
CA ILE A 144 -4.33 -14.00 2.56
C ILE A 144 -4.29 -14.82 1.26
N TYR A 145 -3.09 -15.27 0.84
CA TYR A 145 -2.95 -16.12 -0.32
C TYR A 145 -3.69 -17.44 -0.13
N ASN A 146 -3.48 -18.12 1.00
CA ASN A 146 -4.10 -19.41 1.30
C ASN A 146 -5.62 -19.31 1.54
N ALA A 147 -6.10 -18.21 2.09
CA ALA A 147 -7.53 -17.97 2.31
C ALA A 147 -8.26 -17.57 1.01
N SER A 148 -7.54 -17.20 -0.04
CA SER A 148 -8.12 -16.72 -1.28
C SER A 148 -8.51 -17.87 -2.21
N LYS A 149 -9.56 -17.65 -3.04
CA LYS A 149 -10.09 -18.66 -3.96
C LYS A 149 -9.05 -19.04 -5.01
N PRO A 150 -8.71 -20.35 -5.17
CA PRO A 150 -7.79 -20.80 -6.20
C PRO A 150 -8.41 -20.72 -7.60
N TYR A 151 -7.57 -20.45 -8.60
CA TYR A 151 -7.95 -20.50 -10.02
C TYR A 151 -6.74 -20.88 -10.90
N LYS A 152 -6.99 -21.20 -12.18
CA LYS A 152 -5.93 -21.34 -13.19
C LYS A 152 -5.81 -20.04 -13.96
N ASN A 153 -4.60 -19.47 -14.01
CA ASN A 153 -4.34 -18.29 -14.83
C ASN A 153 -4.31 -18.64 -16.34
N SER A 154 -4.18 -17.64 -17.22
CA SER A 154 -4.17 -17.83 -18.67
C SER A 154 -3.08 -18.78 -19.19
N GLY A 155 -2.01 -18.98 -18.42
CA GLY A 155 -0.94 -19.96 -18.70
C GLY A 155 -1.20 -21.34 -18.09
N GLY A 156 -2.38 -21.61 -17.53
CA GLY A 156 -2.74 -22.89 -16.90
C GLY A 156 -2.09 -23.13 -15.54
N LYS A 157 -1.35 -22.13 -14.98
CA LYS A 157 -0.69 -22.23 -13.69
C LYS A 157 -1.65 -21.91 -12.54
N ASP A 158 -1.42 -22.54 -11.39
CA ASP A 158 -2.17 -22.25 -10.17
C ASP A 158 -1.92 -20.81 -9.69
N ALA A 159 -2.99 -20.13 -9.36
CA ALA A 159 -3.03 -18.79 -8.79
C ALA A 159 -4.18 -18.69 -7.79
N HIS A 160 -4.16 -17.65 -6.93
CA HIS A 160 -5.22 -17.36 -5.97
C HIS A 160 -5.76 -15.96 -6.17
N MET A 161 -7.06 -15.77 -6.02
CA MET A 161 -7.76 -14.50 -6.21
C MET A 161 -7.62 -13.63 -4.97
N VAL A 162 -6.39 -13.19 -4.70
CA VAL A 162 -6.07 -12.29 -3.58
C VAL A 162 -6.66 -10.90 -3.79
N PHE A 163 -6.59 -10.42 -5.03
CA PHE A 163 -7.18 -9.16 -5.48
C PHE A 163 -8.32 -9.41 -6.45
N ASN A 164 -9.49 -8.89 -6.14
CA ASN A 164 -10.66 -8.87 -7.01
C ASN A 164 -11.55 -7.66 -6.68
N VAL A 165 -12.48 -7.34 -7.54
CA VAL A 165 -13.55 -6.38 -7.29
C VAL A 165 -14.79 -7.12 -6.83
N GLU A 166 -15.54 -6.55 -5.90
CA GLU A 166 -16.77 -7.15 -5.37
C GLU A 166 -17.89 -6.12 -5.21
N ILE A 167 -19.12 -6.58 -5.36
CA ILE A 167 -20.30 -5.84 -4.90
C ILE A 167 -20.58 -6.29 -3.47
N ILE A 168 -20.45 -5.41 -2.50
CA ILE A 168 -20.72 -5.66 -1.08
C ILE A 168 -21.80 -4.69 -0.64
N ASP A 169 -22.90 -5.21 -0.11
CA ASP A 169 -24.07 -4.43 0.35
C ASP A 169 -24.63 -3.48 -0.74
N GLY A 170 -24.56 -3.89 -2.02
CA GLY A 170 -24.99 -3.11 -3.16
C GLY A 170 -24.00 -2.06 -3.67
N GLU A 171 -22.84 -1.93 -3.03
CA GLU A 171 -21.79 -0.98 -3.41
C GLU A 171 -20.62 -1.66 -4.11
N PHE A 172 -20.08 -1.01 -5.15
CA PHE A 172 -18.86 -1.44 -5.83
C PHE A 172 -17.64 -1.19 -4.94
N ASN A 173 -16.90 -2.25 -4.65
CA ASN A 173 -15.64 -2.18 -3.91
C ASN A 173 -14.47 -2.50 -4.85
N SER A 174 -13.49 -1.59 -4.91
CA SER A 174 -12.27 -1.78 -5.68
C SER A 174 -11.42 -2.91 -5.09
N GLU A 175 -10.45 -3.38 -5.88
CA GLU A 175 -9.55 -4.47 -5.49
C GLU A 175 -8.76 -4.15 -4.22
N ASP A 176 -8.34 -2.91 -4.03
CA ASP A 176 -7.64 -2.45 -2.82
C ASP A 176 -8.53 -2.60 -1.58
N ILE A 177 -9.77 -2.13 -1.67
CA ILE A 177 -10.73 -2.20 -0.57
C ILE A 177 -11.06 -3.65 -0.22
N VAL A 178 -11.30 -4.50 -1.22
CA VAL A 178 -11.57 -5.94 -1.01
C VAL A 178 -10.37 -6.62 -0.37
N TYR A 179 -9.16 -6.32 -0.83
CA TYR A 179 -7.91 -6.85 -0.27
C TYR A 179 -7.79 -6.57 1.23
N PHE A 180 -7.94 -5.32 1.64
CA PHE A 180 -7.84 -4.95 3.06
C PHE A 180 -9.01 -5.48 3.89
N LYS A 181 -10.24 -5.50 3.38
CA LYS A 181 -11.36 -6.14 4.06
C LYS A 181 -11.10 -7.63 4.33
N ASN A 182 -10.47 -8.34 3.39
CA ASN A 182 -10.13 -9.74 3.57
C ASN A 182 -8.99 -9.94 4.59
N LEU A 183 -7.97 -9.07 4.60
CA LEU A 183 -6.94 -9.10 5.63
C LEU A 183 -7.51 -8.80 7.03
N THR A 184 -8.44 -7.85 7.15
CA THR A 184 -9.13 -7.57 8.42
C THR A 184 -9.96 -8.77 8.90
N LYS A 185 -10.66 -9.50 7.99
CA LYS A 185 -11.37 -10.74 8.34
C LYS A 185 -10.42 -11.83 8.85
N LEU A 186 -9.16 -11.83 8.44
CA LEU A 186 -8.11 -12.73 8.93
C LEU A 186 -7.48 -12.26 10.25
N GLY A 187 -7.93 -11.13 10.80
CA GLY A 187 -7.48 -10.61 12.09
C GLY A 187 -6.30 -9.64 12.01
N TYR A 188 -5.96 -9.14 10.83
CA TYR A 188 -4.90 -8.15 10.65
C TYR A 188 -5.41 -6.73 10.81
N ASP A 189 -4.69 -5.93 11.59
CA ASP A 189 -4.87 -4.48 11.65
C ASP A 189 -4.07 -3.81 10.53
N ILE A 190 -4.65 -2.77 9.96
CA ILE A 190 -4.05 -1.99 8.88
C ILE A 190 -3.69 -0.62 9.43
N TRP A 191 -2.44 -0.23 9.27
CA TRP A 191 -1.89 1.01 9.81
C TRP A 191 -1.38 1.92 8.70
N VAL A 192 -1.48 3.21 8.91
CA VAL A 192 -0.92 4.26 8.06
C VAL A 192 0.06 5.09 8.88
N ASP A 193 1.26 5.31 8.35
CA ASP A 193 2.16 6.33 8.89
C ASP A 193 1.82 7.69 8.23
N PRO A 194 1.21 8.63 8.97
CA PRO A 194 0.79 9.91 8.39
C PRO A 194 1.94 10.82 7.96
N ARG A 195 3.17 10.51 8.38
CA ARG A 195 4.38 11.25 7.99
C ARG A 195 4.84 10.89 6.58
N MET A 196 4.54 9.67 6.14
CA MET A 196 4.92 9.15 4.82
C MET A 196 3.89 9.57 3.78
N THR A 197 4.03 10.77 3.23
CA THR A 197 3.20 11.25 2.11
C THR A 197 4.00 11.25 0.83
N LEU A 198 3.71 10.29 -0.05
CA LEU A 198 4.43 10.12 -1.32
C LEU A 198 3.93 11.09 -2.39
N SER A 199 4.81 11.46 -3.31
CA SER A 199 4.44 12.19 -4.52
C SER A 199 3.83 11.23 -5.55
N HIS A 200 2.68 11.61 -6.13
CA HIS A 200 1.99 10.82 -7.14
C HIS A 200 2.19 11.45 -8.51
N VAL A 201 2.84 10.75 -9.41
CA VAL A 201 3.24 11.25 -10.72
C VAL A 201 2.16 10.93 -11.76
N GLY A 202 1.81 11.92 -12.57
CA GLY A 202 0.87 11.81 -13.67
C GLY A 202 1.25 12.79 -14.76
N THR A 203 0.27 13.52 -15.33
CA THR A 203 0.54 14.66 -16.23
C THR A 203 1.32 15.78 -15.53
N LYS A 204 1.26 15.80 -14.21
CA LYS A 204 2.04 16.61 -13.29
C LYS A 204 2.33 15.79 -12.02
N VAL A 205 3.15 16.33 -11.12
CA VAL A 205 3.33 15.75 -9.78
C VAL A 205 2.21 16.24 -8.86
N PHE A 206 1.53 15.32 -8.19
CA PHE A 206 0.52 15.60 -7.19
C PHE A 206 1.13 15.39 -5.81
N GLU A 207 1.46 16.49 -5.16
CA GLU A 207 2.05 16.51 -3.82
C GLU A 207 1.00 16.88 -2.78
N GLY A 208 1.27 16.50 -1.54
CA GLY A 208 0.44 16.85 -0.41
C GLY A 208 1.17 16.61 0.91
N ASN A 209 0.50 16.92 2.01
CA ASN A 209 0.94 16.58 3.36
C ASN A 209 -0.26 16.02 4.12
N PHE A 210 -0.25 14.74 4.38
CA PHE A 210 -1.38 14.06 4.99
C PHE A 210 -1.61 14.48 6.45
N GLN A 211 -0.56 14.79 7.21
CA GLN A 211 -0.70 15.30 8.58
C GLN A 211 -1.41 16.68 8.59
N ASP A 212 -1.02 17.58 7.70
CA ASP A 212 -1.67 18.90 7.58
C ASP A 212 -3.11 18.75 7.09
N TYR A 213 -3.37 17.82 6.16
CA TYR A 213 -4.72 17.49 5.72
C TYR A 213 -5.61 17.01 6.89
N LEU A 214 -5.12 16.08 7.71
CA LEU A 214 -5.84 15.60 8.88
C LEU A 214 -6.15 16.72 9.88
N SER A 215 -5.20 17.62 10.12
CA SER A 215 -5.39 18.76 11.00
C SER A 215 -6.50 19.68 10.51
N ARG A 216 -6.54 19.96 9.20
CA ARG A 216 -7.60 20.80 8.57
C ARG A 216 -8.98 20.14 8.63
N VAL A 217 -9.06 18.81 8.45
CA VAL A 217 -10.33 18.06 8.53
C VAL A 217 -10.85 18.05 9.97
N ARG A 218 -9.98 17.87 10.96
CA ARG A 218 -10.35 17.92 12.39
C ARG A 218 -10.89 19.29 12.79
N LEU A 219 -10.26 20.38 12.36
CA LEU A 219 -10.72 21.75 12.63
C LEU A 219 -12.11 21.99 12.04
N LYS A 220 -12.35 21.61 10.77
CA LYS A 220 -13.67 21.74 10.14
C LYS A 220 -14.75 20.92 10.85
N ALA A 221 -14.42 19.73 11.36
CA ALA A 221 -15.37 18.92 12.13
C ALA A 221 -15.71 19.56 13.47
N SER A 222 -14.74 20.16 14.18
CA SER A 222 -14.95 20.88 15.43
C SER A 222 -15.83 22.13 15.25
N ASP A 223 -15.61 22.89 14.18
CA ASP A 223 -16.42 24.07 13.85
C ASP A 223 -17.88 23.72 13.54
N ASN A 224 -18.12 22.59 12.85
CA ASN A 224 -19.48 22.12 12.58
C ASN A 224 -20.21 21.65 13.86
N VAL A 225 -19.48 21.00 14.78
CA VAL A 225 -20.04 20.61 16.10
C VAL A 225 -20.38 21.84 16.95
N THR A 226 -19.57 22.89 16.87
CA THR A 226 -19.82 24.15 17.59
C THR A 226 -21.05 24.87 17.02
N LYS A 227 -21.22 24.90 15.69
CA LYS A 227 -22.41 25.48 15.05
C LYS A 227 -23.71 24.74 15.38
N LEU A 228 -23.67 23.41 15.56
CA LEU A 228 -24.81 22.59 15.96
C LEU A 228 -25.21 22.75 17.45
N LYS A 229 -24.29 23.26 18.29
CA LYS A 229 -24.56 23.51 19.73
C LYS A 229 -25.12 24.91 20.04
N TYR A 230 -25.00 25.85 19.11
CA TYR A 230 -25.42 27.26 19.29
C TYR A 230 -26.38 27.78 18.21
N GLY A 231 -27.00 26.87 17.44
CA GLY A 231 -28.03 27.17 16.45
C GLY A 231 -29.43 26.81 16.88
#